data_10de263a5fb4e1421b1e5ececb1632a7
#
_entry.id   10de263a5fb4e1421b1e5ececb1632a7
#
_cell.length_a   1.000
_cell.length_b   1.000
_cell.length_c   1.000
_cell.angle_alpha   90.00
_cell.angle_beta   90.00
_cell.angle_gamma   90.00
#
_symmetry.space_group_name_H-M   'P 1'
#
loop_
_entity.id
_entity.type
_entity.pdbx_description
1 polymer ?
#
loop_
_entity_poly.entity_id
_entity_poly.type
_entity_poly.pdbx_seq_one_letter_code
_entity_poly.pdbx_strand_id
1 'polypeptide(L)'
;CDRPPTSPALAGGSTNSLTLGTTGLPAVPFSFAESPRYIRSMTSHAQDATAQSVIQFWFDESSPKQWFTKDAAFDAAIQTRFGKLLDQAALGEFWGWRSDALGRLAEIIVLDQFSRNVWRDTPKSFAQDPMSLVLTQELIALGLDQGLTESQRAFAYMPLMHSESRVVQGESLRQFTALGNSNNLDFAKRHEAIIARFGRYPHRNAILGRDNTAEESAFLQTPGSSF
;
A
#
# COMPACT_ATOMS: atom_id res chain seq x y z
N CYS A 1 50.04 0.38 39.49
CA CYS A 1 50.04 -0.90 40.21
C CYS A 1 48.68 -1.55 39.92
N ASP A 2 48.44 -2.66 39.23
CA ASP A 2 49.26 -3.80 38.88
C ASP A 2 48.72 -4.46 37.61
N ARG A 3 49.58 -5.17 36.92
CA ARG A 3 49.39 -5.91 35.68
C ARG A 3 48.53 -7.20 35.86
N PRO A 4 47.93 -7.72 34.80
CA PRO A 4 47.22 -9.01 34.80
C PRO A 4 48.17 -10.20 34.69
N PRO A 5 47.74 -11.41 35.11
CA PRO A 5 48.52 -12.62 34.91
C PRO A 5 48.15 -13.36 33.60
N THR A 6 49.18 -13.98 33.07
CA THR A 6 49.33 -14.74 31.84
C THR A 6 48.64 -16.10 31.87
N SER A 7 48.27 -16.55 30.68
CA SER A 7 47.85 -17.94 30.30
C SER A 7 48.78 -19.05 30.74
N PRO A 8 48.31 -20.28 30.74
CA PRO A 8 49.07 -21.35 30.10
C PRO A 8 48.33 -22.09 28.97
N ALA A 9 49.08 -22.38 27.94
CA ALA A 9 48.76 -23.31 26.86
C ALA A 9 48.80 -24.76 27.37
N LEU A 10 47.90 -25.58 26.91
CA LEU A 10 48.11 -27.04 26.86
C LEU A 10 47.61 -27.61 25.55
N ALA A 11 48.45 -28.48 25.07
CA ALA A 11 48.50 -29.14 23.78
C ALA A 11 47.56 -30.35 23.65
N GLY A 12 47.20 -30.63 22.42
CA GLY A 12 47.17 -31.99 21.86
C GLY A 12 45.85 -32.75 21.93
N GLY A 13 45.33 -33.11 20.79
CA GLY A 13 44.47 -34.26 20.75
C GLY A 13 43.55 -34.39 19.54
N SER A 14 44.00 -35.17 18.57
CA SER A 14 43.23 -36.00 17.65
C SER A 14 42.25 -35.38 16.69
N THR A 15 42.66 -35.35 15.45
CA THR A 15 41.88 -35.27 14.22
C THR A 15 40.99 -36.52 14.05
N ASN A 16 39.69 -36.38 14.23
CA ASN A 16 38.75 -37.34 13.65
C ASN A 16 38.08 -36.67 12.46
N SER A 17 38.55 -37.06 11.27
CA SER A 17 37.96 -36.74 9.98
C SER A 17 36.65 -37.54 9.82
N LEU A 18 35.51 -36.85 10.04
CA LEU A 18 34.20 -37.33 9.60
C LEU A 18 33.96 -36.80 8.19
N THR A 19 34.18 -37.64 7.21
CA THR A 19 33.74 -37.46 5.82
C THR A 19 32.22 -37.52 5.79
N LEU A 20 31.57 -36.33 5.80
CA LEU A 20 30.16 -36.21 5.42
C LEU A 20 30.05 -36.41 3.91
N GLY A 21 29.48 -37.55 3.52
CA GLY A 21 29.10 -37.82 2.15
C GLY A 21 28.05 -36.83 1.69
N THR A 22 28.43 -35.94 0.78
CA THR A 22 27.52 -35.07 0.05
C THR A 22 26.74 -35.89 -0.96
N THR A 23 25.57 -36.39 -0.60
CA THR A 23 24.57 -36.81 -1.60
C THR A 23 24.06 -35.57 -2.25
N GLY A 24 24.65 -35.23 -3.40
CA GLY A 24 24.20 -34.12 -4.23
C GLY A 24 22.79 -34.37 -4.74
N LEU A 25 21.83 -33.58 -4.30
CA LEU A 25 20.58 -33.48 -5.02
C LEU A 25 20.87 -32.85 -6.40
N PRO A 26 20.28 -33.36 -7.49
CA PRO A 26 20.50 -32.80 -8.81
C PRO A 26 19.95 -31.38 -8.82
N ALA A 27 20.81 -30.43 -9.18
CA ALA A 27 20.39 -29.06 -9.45
C ALA A 27 19.45 -29.09 -10.66
N VAL A 28 18.17 -28.78 -10.43
CA VAL A 28 17.22 -28.57 -11.51
C VAL A 28 17.55 -27.19 -12.10
N PRO A 29 17.97 -27.12 -13.38
CA PRO A 29 18.21 -25.81 -13.99
C PRO A 29 16.86 -25.09 -14.12
N PHE A 30 16.64 -24.03 -13.34
CA PHE A 30 15.56 -23.08 -13.57
C PHE A 30 15.90 -22.30 -14.84
N SER A 31 15.37 -22.76 -15.98
CA SER A 31 15.45 -22.01 -17.22
C SER A 31 14.35 -20.96 -17.23
N PHE A 32 14.74 -19.69 -17.08
CA PHE A 32 13.85 -18.53 -17.26
C PHE A 32 13.50 -18.24 -18.72
N ALA A 33 13.75 -19.17 -19.65
CA ALA A 33 13.67 -18.90 -21.08
C ALA A 33 12.39 -19.39 -21.77
N GLU A 34 11.28 -19.62 -21.02
CA GLU A 34 10.00 -19.89 -21.70
C GLU A 34 8.85 -19.23 -20.97
N SER A 35 8.47 -18.03 -21.36
CA SER A 35 7.09 -17.57 -21.23
C SER A 35 6.72 -16.26 -21.92
N PRO A 36 6.85 -16.10 -23.23
CA PRO A 36 6.04 -15.12 -23.95
C PRO A 36 4.60 -15.60 -24.22
N ARG A 37 4.31 -16.89 -24.05
CA ARG A 37 3.00 -17.47 -24.46
C ARG A 37 1.95 -17.47 -23.37
N TYR A 38 2.33 -17.47 -22.10
CA TYR A 38 1.37 -17.48 -21.00
C TYR A 38 0.66 -16.13 -20.80
N ILE A 39 1.34 -15.03 -21.14
CA ILE A 39 0.79 -13.66 -21.03
C ILE A 39 -0.24 -13.36 -22.12
N ARG A 40 -0.20 -14.07 -23.26
CA ARG A 40 -1.06 -13.76 -24.41
C ARG A 40 -2.42 -14.45 -24.42
N SER A 41 -2.65 -15.44 -23.58
CA SER A 41 -3.96 -16.17 -23.54
C SER A 41 -4.96 -15.60 -22.54
N MET A 42 -4.57 -14.63 -21.72
CA MET A 42 -5.49 -13.96 -20.78
C MET A 42 -6.19 -12.72 -21.36
N THR A 43 -5.99 -12.40 -22.64
CA THR A 43 -6.52 -11.17 -23.27
C THR A 43 -7.79 -11.37 -24.10
N SER A 44 -8.52 -12.45 -23.95
CA SER A 44 -9.73 -12.66 -24.73
C SER A 44 -10.93 -13.10 -23.87
N HIS A 45 -11.36 -12.24 -22.93
CA HIS A 45 -12.75 -12.27 -22.46
C HIS A 45 -13.27 -10.84 -22.42
N ALA A 46 -14.33 -10.62 -23.17
CA ALA A 46 -14.98 -9.34 -23.38
C ALA A 46 -15.38 -8.67 -22.06
N GLN A 47 -15.06 -7.38 -21.93
CA GLN A 47 -15.50 -6.44 -20.88
C GLN A 47 -14.96 -6.65 -19.46
N ASP A 48 -13.82 -7.28 -19.26
CA ASP A 48 -13.16 -7.19 -17.98
C ASP A 48 -12.60 -5.77 -17.81
N ALA A 49 -12.93 -5.11 -16.68
CA ALA A 49 -12.42 -3.79 -16.35
C ALA A 49 -10.88 -3.82 -16.31
N THR A 50 -10.24 -2.92 -17.04
CA THR A 50 -8.79 -2.83 -17.21
C THR A 50 -8.22 -1.71 -16.35
N ALA A 51 -6.89 -1.66 -16.17
CA ALA A 51 -6.22 -0.53 -15.55
C ALA A 51 -6.65 0.80 -16.20
N GLN A 52 -6.72 0.83 -17.54
CA GLN A 52 -7.14 2.01 -18.28
C GLN A 52 -8.58 2.42 -17.93
N SER A 53 -9.52 1.47 -17.79
CA SER A 53 -10.91 1.80 -17.43
C SER A 53 -11.04 2.33 -16.00
N VAL A 54 -10.17 1.92 -15.08
CA VAL A 54 -10.08 2.49 -13.71
C VAL A 54 -9.61 3.94 -13.79
N ILE A 55 -8.52 4.21 -14.51
CA ILE A 55 -7.97 5.56 -14.68
C ILE A 55 -8.98 6.49 -15.34
N GLN A 56 -9.62 6.04 -16.42
CA GLN A 56 -10.65 6.82 -17.11
C GLN A 56 -11.83 7.11 -16.20
N PHE A 57 -12.37 6.10 -15.51
CA PHE A 57 -13.48 6.30 -14.57
C PHE A 57 -13.13 7.32 -13.48
N TRP A 58 -11.95 7.18 -12.87
CA TRP A 58 -11.56 7.99 -11.73
C TRP A 58 -11.24 9.43 -12.11
N PHE A 59 -10.50 9.66 -13.21
CA PHE A 59 -10.01 11.00 -13.55
C PHE A 59 -10.84 11.73 -14.62
N ASP A 60 -11.54 11.00 -15.50
CA ASP A 60 -12.25 11.61 -16.63
C ASP A 60 -13.78 11.59 -16.45
N GLU A 61 -14.33 10.52 -15.85
CA GLU A 61 -15.76 10.36 -15.65
C GLU A 61 -16.24 10.86 -14.27
N SER A 62 -15.34 10.87 -13.26
CA SER A 62 -15.67 11.29 -11.89
C SER A 62 -15.24 12.73 -11.63
N SER A 63 -16.01 13.43 -10.81
CA SER A 63 -15.71 14.80 -10.41
C SER A 63 -14.96 14.84 -9.07
N PRO A 64 -14.18 15.91 -8.80
CA PRO A 64 -13.52 16.11 -7.49
C PRO A 64 -14.50 16.04 -6.30
N LYS A 65 -15.74 16.48 -6.49
CA LYS A 65 -16.77 16.37 -5.44
C LYS A 65 -17.08 14.92 -5.10
N GLN A 66 -17.17 14.03 -6.09
CA GLN A 66 -17.46 12.61 -5.87
C GLN A 66 -16.33 11.88 -5.15
N TRP A 67 -15.07 12.28 -5.36
CA TRP A 67 -13.94 11.67 -4.67
C TRP A 67 -13.97 11.86 -3.15
N PHE A 68 -14.47 13.04 -2.68
CA PHE A 68 -14.36 13.44 -1.28
C PHE A 68 -15.72 13.59 -0.56
N THR A 69 -16.82 13.24 -1.22
CA THR A 69 -18.17 13.31 -0.62
C THR A 69 -18.76 11.90 -0.50
N LYS A 70 -19.36 11.59 0.65
CA LYS A 70 -20.11 10.35 0.81
C LYS A 70 -21.34 10.39 -0.10
N ASP A 71 -21.36 9.52 -1.11
CA ASP A 71 -22.43 9.43 -2.12
C ASP A 71 -22.75 7.96 -2.39
N ALA A 72 -23.93 7.52 -1.93
CA ALA A 72 -24.33 6.12 -2.08
C ALA A 72 -24.54 5.71 -3.56
N ALA A 73 -24.91 6.64 -4.44
CA ALA A 73 -25.05 6.35 -5.86
C ALA A 73 -23.69 6.13 -6.52
N PHE A 74 -22.69 6.94 -6.13
CA PHE A 74 -21.31 6.79 -6.58
C PHE A 74 -20.69 5.48 -6.06
N ASP A 75 -20.91 5.17 -4.77
CA ASP A 75 -20.46 3.90 -4.16
C ASP A 75 -21.07 2.67 -4.89
N ALA A 76 -22.37 2.73 -5.20
CA ALA A 76 -23.06 1.69 -5.95
C ALA A 76 -22.56 1.54 -7.41
N ALA A 77 -22.21 2.65 -8.06
CA ALA A 77 -21.63 2.64 -9.40
C ALA A 77 -20.24 1.97 -9.39
N ILE A 78 -19.39 2.26 -8.40
CA ILE A 78 -18.09 1.61 -8.23
C ILE A 78 -18.28 0.11 -7.96
N GLN A 79 -19.18 -0.26 -7.04
CA GLN A 79 -19.47 -1.67 -6.73
C GLN A 79 -19.93 -2.43 -7.97
N THR A 80 -20.85 -1.86 -8.75
CA THR A 80 -21.40 -2.52 -9.95
C THR A 80 -20.36 -2.69 -11.03
N ARG A 81 -19.53 -1.68 -11.25
CA ARG A 81 -18.57 -1.64 -12.35
C ARG A 81 -17.24 -2.32 -12.02
N PHE A 82 -16.79 -2.24 -10.78
CA PHE A 82 -15.45 -2.64 -10.37
C PHE A 82 -15.40 -3.59 -9.16
N GLY A 83 -16.54 -4.01 -8.60
CA GLY A 83 -16.54 -4.85 -7.40
C GLY A 83 -15.78 -6.16 -7.58
N LYS A 84 -15.99 -6.86 -8.71
CA LYS A 84 -15.23 -8.08 -9.04
C LYS A 84 -13.72 -7.80 -9.19
N LEU A 85 -13.38 -6.69 -9.83
CA LEU A 85 -11.99 -6.27 -10.01
C LEU A 85 -11.33 -5.94 -8.66
N LEU A 86 -12.07 -5.34 -7.72
CA LEU A 86 -11.59 -5.08 -6.37
C LEU A 86 -11.29 -6.39 -5.62
N ASP A 87 -12.14 -7.41 -5.74
CA ASP A 87 -11.89 -8.72 -5.14
C ASP A 87 -10.62 -9.37 -5.71
N GLN A 88 -10.39 -9.27 -7.01
CA GLN A 88 -9.19 -9.77 -7.68
C GLN A 88 -7.93 -8.99 -7.27
N ALA A 89 -8.02 -7.65 -7.18
CA ALA A 89 -6.94 -6.81 -6.70
C ALA A 89 -6.52 -7.18 -5.26
N ALA A 90 -7.50 -7.44 -4.39
CA ALA A 90 -7.27 -7.88 -3.01
C ALA A 90 -6.53 -9.22 -2.91
N LEU A 91 -6.61 -10.05 -3.95
CA LEU A 91 -5.85 -11.32 -4.10
C LEU A 91 -4.48 -11.12 -4.79
N GLY A 92 -4.13 -9.89 -5.20
CA GLY A 92 -2.86 -9.59 -5.88
C GLY A 92 -2.80 -10.05 -7.33
N GLU A 93 -3.95 -10.29 -7.99
CA GLU A 93 -4.01 -10.84 -9.35
C GLU A 93 -3.54 -9.86 -10.44
N PHE A 94 -3.41 -8.55 -10.11
CA PHE A 94 -3.04 -7.52 -11.08
C PHE A 94 -1.55 -7.16 -11.11
N TRP A 95 -0.68 -8.05 -10.68
CA TRP A 95 0.77 -7.83 -10.73
C TRP A 95 1.28 -7.44 -12.15
N GLY A 96 0.61 -7.87 -13.21
CA GLY A 96 0.92 -7.50 -14.59
C GLY A 96 0.67 -6.00 -14.91
N TRP A 97 -0.17 -5.30 -14.14
CA TRP A 97 -0.40 -3.86 -14.29
C TRP A 97 0.80 -3.03 -13.80
N ARG A 98 1.65 -3.62 -12.97
CA ARG A 98 2.76 -2.93 -12.30
C ARG A 98 3.95 -2.63 -13.22
N SER A 99 3.85 -2.95 -14.53
CA SER A 99 4.89 -2.68 -15.52
C SER A 99 5.07 -1.19 -15.83
N ASP A 100 4.05 -0.36 -15.58
CA ASP A 100 4.08 1.08 -15.83
C ASP A 100 3.39 1.88 -14.73
N ALA A 101 3.54 3.21 -14.79
CA ALA A 101 3.04 4.13 -13.75
C ALA A 101 1.51 4.14 -13.64
N LEU A 102 0.80 4.14 -14.78
CA LEU A 102 -0.67 4.21 -14.78
C LEU A 102 -1.30 2.90 -14.32
N GLY A 103 -0.71 1.76 -14.67
CA GLY A 103 -1.15 0.46 -14.18
C GLY A 103 -0.99 0.32 -12.66
N ARG A 104 0.14 0.78 -12.10
CA ARG A 104 0.36 0.85 -10.65
C ARG A 104 -0.63 1.79 -9.97
N LEU A 105 -0.85 2.97 -10.53
CA LEU A 105 -1.83 3.92 -10.02
C LEU A 105 -3.25 3.35 -10.03
N ALA A 106 -3.63 2.64 -11.09
CA ALA A 106 -4.93 1.99 -11.17
C ALA A 106 -5.11 0.96 -10.04
N GLU A 107 -4.11 0.11 -9.80
CA GLU A 107 -4.15 -0.87 -8.70
C GLU A 107 -4.21 -0.17 -7.33
N ILE A 108 -3.46 0.93 -7.13
CA ILE A 108 -3.52 1.76 -5.91
C ILE A 108 -4.93 2.33 -5.71
N ILE A 109 -5.55 2.91 -6.74
CA ILE A 109 -6.91 3.47 -6.66
C ILE A 109 -7.92 2.38 -6.29
N VAL A 110 -7.83 1.21 -6.91
CA VAL A 110 -8.71 0.09 -6.61
C VAL A 110 -8.57 -0.35 -5.15
N LEU A 111 -7.35 -0.54 -4.67
CA LEU A 111 -7.09 -1.04 -3.32
C LEU A 111 -7.36 0.00 -2.23
N ASP A 112 -7.03 1.28 -2.47
CA ASP A 112 -7.17 2.34 -1.48
C ASP A 112 -8.53 3.03 -1.56
N GLN A 113 -8.93 3.54 -2.74
CA GLN A 113 -10.12 4.36 -2.89
C GLN A 113 -11.39 3.51 -3.03
N PHE A 114 -11.41 2.54 -3.96
CA PHE A 114 -12.61 1.72 -4.18
C PHE A 114 -12.95 0.87 -2.96
N SER A 115 -11.96 0.40 -2.19
CA SER A 115 -12.21 -0.27 -0.91
C SER A 115 -13.02 0.60 0.05
N ARG A 116 -12.68 1.89 0.14
CA ARG A 116 -13.37 2.86 1.00
C ARG A 116 -14.80 3.15 0.52
N ASN A 117 -15.04 3.15 -0.77
CA ASN A 117 -16.37 3.34 -1.33
C ASN A 117 -17.24 2.07 -1.18
N VAL A 118 -16.73 0.93 -1.66
CA VAL A 118 -17.48 -0.34 -1.77
C VAL A 118 -17.78 -0.96 -0.40
N TRP A 119 -16.81 -0.89 0.53
CA TRP A 119 -16.92 -1.50 1.85
C TRP A 119 -17.04 -0.48 2.98
N ARG A 120 -17.61 0.68 2.66
CA ARG A 120 -17.80 1.79 3.60
C ARG A 120 -18.38 1.30 4.94
N ASP A 121 -17.86 1.87 6.02
CA ASP A 121 -18.27 1.58 7.40
C ASP A 121 -18.04 0.09 7.82
N THR A 122 -17.18 -0.64 7.12
CA THR A 122 -16.75 -2.00 7.49
C THR A 122 -15.23 -2.11 7.59
N PRO A 123 -14.68 -3.11 8.32
CA PRO A 123 -13.23 -3.33 8.38
C PRO A 123 -12.56 -3.55 7.02
N LYS A 124 -13.30 -4.08 6.04
CA LYS A 124 -12.79 -4.30 4.68
C LYS A 124 -12.35 -3.02 3.99
N SER A 125 -12.92 -1.85 4.36
CA SER A 125 -12.54 -0.55 3.78
C SER A 125 -11.07 -0.20 4.00
N PHE A 126 -10.42 -0.79 5.00
CA PHE A 126 -9.01 -0.56 5.34
C PHE A 126 -8.13 -1.80 5.16
N ALA A 127 -8.72 -2.95 4.79
CA ALA A 127 -7.99 -4.22 4.73
C ALA A 127 -6.86 -4.22 3.68
N GLN A 128 -6.98 -3.40 2.64
CA GLN A 128 -6.01 -3.31 1.56
C GLN A 128 -4.99 -2.17 1.73
N ASP A 129 -5.08 -1.39 2.80
CA ASP A 129 -4.14 -0.28 3.08
C ASP A 129 -2.66 -0.72 3.03
N PRO A 130 -2.24 -1.89 3.59
CA PRO A 130 -0.84 -2.32 3.50
C PRO A 130 -0.38 -2.60 2.08
N MET A 131 -1.23 -3.21 1.24
CA MET A 131 -0.87 -3.51 -0.15
C MET A 131 -0.77 -2.24 -0.99
N SER A 132 -1.74 -1.33 -0.88
CA SER A 132 -1.71 -0.05 -1.58
C SER A 132 -0.50 0.80 -1.16
N LEU A 133 -0.14 0.77 0.13
CA LEU A 133 1.05 1.45 0.64
C LEU A 133 2.34 0.92 0.01
N VAL A 134 2.53 -0.41 -0.05
CA VAL A 134 3.72 -1.01 -0.67
C VAL A 134 3.81 -0.63 -2.15
N LEU A 135 2.70 -0.66 -2.87
CA LEU A 135 2.66 -0.24 -4.29
C LEU A 135 3.04 1.23 -4.47
N THR A 136 2.58 2.11 -3.57
CA THR A 136 2.98 3.52 -3.55
C THR A 136 4.48 3.68 -3.29
N GLN A 137 5.02 2.97 -2.32
CA GLN A 137 6.45 3.01 -1.99
C GLN A 137 7.32 2.54 -3.15
N GLU A 138 6.93 1.46 -3.83
CA GLU A 138 7.63 0.98 -5.03
C GLU A 138 7.51 1.96 -6.21
N LEU A 139 6.33 2.55 -6.44
CA LEU A 139 6.12 3.56 -7.48
C LEU A 139 7.10 4.74 -7.31
N ILE A 140 7.25 5.23 -6.07
CA ILE A 140 8.17 6.30 -5.70
C ILE A 140 9.63 5.86 -5.85
N ALA A 141 9.98 4.69 -5.30
CA ALA A 141 11.36 4.18 -5.34
C ALA A 141 11.88 3.97 -6.76
N LEU A 142 11.00 3.64 -7.69
CA LEU A 142 11.30 3.48 -9.11
C LEU A 142 11.27 4.81 -9.89
N GLY A 143 10.86 5.91 -9.26
CA GLY A 143 10.71 7.22 -9.91
C GLY A 143 9.58 7.28 -10.95
N LEU A 144 8.70 6.29 -10.99
CA LEU A 144 7.62 6.21 -11.97
C LEU A 144 6.51 7.24 -11.71
N ASP A 145 6.37 7.70 -10.48
CA ASP A 145 5.44 8.76 -10.08
C ASP A 145 5.69 10.09 -10.81
N GLN A 146 6.94 10.35 -11.23
CA GLN A 146 7.29 11.57 -11.94
C GLN A 146 6.67 11.67 -13.35
N GLY A 147 6.26 10.55 -13.94
CA GLY A 147 5.50 10.50 -15.19
C GLY A 147 4.01 10.76 -15.06
N LEU A 148 3.50 10.84 -13.84
CA LEU A 148 2.08 11.09 -13.54
C LEU A 148 1.77 12.59 -13.46
N THR A 149 0.53 12.97 -13.76
CA THR A 149 0.04 14.34 -13.54
C THR A 149 -0.02 14.66 -12.04
N GLU A 150 -0.15 15.95 -11.67
CA GLU A 150 -0.27 16.36 -10.27
C GLU A 150 -1.43 15.66 -9.55
N SER A 151 -2.62 15.62 -10.18
CA SER A 151 -3.79 14.94 -9.62
C SER A 151 -3.55 13.45 -9.43
N GLN A 152 -2.94 12.78 -10.42
CA GLN A 152 -2.61 11.37 -10.35
C GLN A 152 -1.59 11.06 -9.25
N ARG A 153 -0.56 11.90 -9.10
CA ARG A 153 0.41 11.78 -8.00
C ARG A 153 -0.24 11.97 -6.63
N ALA A 154 -1.18 12.92 -6.53
CA ALA A 154 -1.91 13.10 -5.26
C ALA A 154 -2.60 11.80 -4.82
N PHE A 155 -3.31 11.11 -5.72
CA PHE A 155 -3.92 9.81 -5.42
C PHE A 155 -2.89 8.70 -5.19
N ALA A 156 -1.81 8.67 -5.95
CA ALA A 156 -0.72 7.71 -5.75
C ALA A 156 -0.07 7.84 -4.35
N TYR A 157 -0.08 9.03 -3.75
CA TYR A 157 0.51 9.29 -2.43
C TYR A 157 -0.48 9.14 -1.25
N MET A 158 -1.80 9.05 -1.51
CA MET A 158 -2.79 8.88 -0.44
C MET A 158 -2.55 7.69 0.49
N PRO A 159 -2.09 6.51 0.02
CA PRO A 159 -1.78 5.42 0.93
C PRO A 159 -0.73 5.76 2.00
N LEU A 160 0.21 6.68 1.73
CA LEU A 160 1.14 7.19 2.75
C LEU A 160 0.37 7.95 3.84
N MET A 161 -0.56 8.82 3.43
CA MET A 161 -1.40 9.61 4.32
C MET A 161 -2.34 8.72 5.16
N HIS A 162 -2.80 7.60 4.60
CA HIS A 162 -3.72 6.67 5.25
C HIS A 162 -3.05 5.73 6.27
N SER A 163 -1.73 5.67 6.29
CA SER A 163 -0.95 4.79 7.18
C SER A 163 -0.99 5.25 8.64
N GLU A 164 -1.16 4.31 9.58
CA GLU A 164 -1.04 4.57 11.02
C GLU A 164 0.42 4.52 11.51
N SER A 165 1.41 4.57 10.61
CA SER A 165 2.84 4.61 10.95
C SER A 165 3.38 6.04 10.97
N ARG A 166 3.96 6.47 12.09
CA ARG A 166 4.62 7.78 12.21
C ARG A 166 5.75 7.98 11.19
N VAL A 167 6.48 6.92 10.88
CA VAL A 167 7.57 6.97 9.88
C VAL A 167 7.00 7.22 8.49
N VAL A 168 5.92 6.54 8.14
CA VAL A 168 5.25 6.70 6.84
C VAL A 168 4.58 8.08 6.73
N GLN A 169 4.06 8.63 7.82
CA GLN A 169 3.52 10.00 7.84
C GLN A 169 4.60 11.05 7.54
N GLY A 170 5.82 10.85 8.03
CA GLY A 170 6.95 11.71 7.65
C GLY A 170 7.23 11.68 6.15
N GLU A 171 7.17 10.52 5.53
CA GLU A 171 7.29 10.37 4.07
C GLU A 171 6.10 11.00 3.34
N SER A 172 4.88 10.84 3.85
CA SER A 172 3.68 11.52 3.34
C SER A 172 3.90 13.04 3.25
N LEU A 173 4.33 13.68 4.34
CA LEU A 173 4.62 15.11 4.36
C LEU A 173 5.67 15.50 3.33
N ARG A 174 6.72 14.70 3.17
CA ARG A 174 7.78 14.94 2.18
C ARG A 174 7.23 14.93 0.76
N GLN A 175 6.43 13.92 0.41
CA GLN A 175 5.86 13.78 -0.94
C GLN A 175 4.84 14.87 -1.25
N PHE A 176 3.92 15.17 -0.33
CA PHE A 176 2.93 16.23 -0.54
C PHE A 176 3.54 17.64 -0.52
N THR A 177 4.65 17.86 0.20
CA THR A 177 5.44 19.10 0.09
C THR A 177 6.06 19.23 -1.30
N ALA A 178 6.69 18.17 -1.81
CA ALA A 178 7.29 18.15 -3.14
C ALA A 178 6.26 18.28 -4.27
N LEU A 179 5.03 17.77 -4.05
CA LEU A 179 3.92 17.91 -5.00
C LEU A 179 3.51 19.38 -5.20
N GLY A 180 3.66 20.22 -4.17
CA GLY A 180 3.45 21.67 -4.26
C GLY A 180 1.97 22.12 -4.16
N ASN A 181 1.01 21.20 -4.02
CA ASN A 181 -0.40 21.54 -3.84
C ASN A 181 -0.70 21.80 -2.37
N SER A 182 -1.03 23.07 -2.04
CA SER A 182 -1.22 23.51 -0.66
C SER A 182 -2.39 22.83 0.05
N ASN A 183 -3.47 22.52 -0.66
CA ASN A 183 -4.63 21.84 -0.10
C ASN A 183 -4.28 20.38 0.28
N ASN A 184 -3.63 19.66 -0.62
CA ASN A 184 -3.20 18.30 -0.34
C ASN A 184 -2.17 18.22 0.80
N LEU A 185 -1.25 19.19 0.87
CA LEU A 185 -0.30 19.29 1.98
C LEU A 185 -1.00 19.60 3.32
N ASP A 186 -2.03 20.43 3.34
CA ASP A 186 -2.80 20.68 4.56
C ASP A 186 -3.49 19.41 5.05
N PHE A 187 -4.10 18.64 4.17
CA PHE A 187 -4.66 17.32 4.53
C PHE A 187 -3.58 16.38 5.08
N ALA A 188 -2.41 16.29 4.44
CA ALA A 188 -1.31 15.46 4.93
C ALA A 188 -0.86 15.87 6.33
N LYS A 189 -0.76 17.18 6.62
CA LYS A 189 -0.42 17.70 7.96
C LYS A 189 -1.47 17.32 9.01
N ARG A 190 -2.76 17.39 8.66
CA ARG A 190 -3.85 17.01 9.60
C ARG A 190 -3.80 15.51 9.92
N HIS A 191 -3.53 14.66 8.93
CA HIS A 191 -3.38 13.21 9.12
C HIS A 191 -2.18 12.92 10.01
N GLU A 192 -1.02 13.53 9.70
CA GLU A 192 0.19 13.37 10.50
C GLU A 192 -0.03 13.78 11.96
N ALA A 193 -0.67 14.94 12.21
CA ALA A 193 -0.94 15.42 13.57
C ALA A 193 -1.77 14.42 14.39
N ILE A 194 -2.74 13.74 13.77
CA ILE A 194 -3.53 12.70 14.45
C ILE A 194 -2.65 11.50 14.78
N ILE A 195 -1.83 11.04 13.84
CA ILE A 195 -0.94 9.90 14.07
C ILE A 195 0.18 10.24 15.06
N ALA A 196 0.72 11.46 15.03
CA ALA A 196 1.68 11.95 16.03
C ALA A 196 1.09 11.91 17.44
N ARG A 197 -0.19 12.29 17.58
CA ARG A 197 -0.89 12.37 18.86
C ARG A 197 -1.31 11.01 19.38
N PHE A 198 -2.02 10.21 18.57
CA PHE A 198 -2.69 8.99 19.00
C PHE A 198 -1.99 7.71 18.54
N GLY A 199 -1.08 7.76 17.57
CA GLY A 199 -0.45 6.59 16.96
C GLY A 199 -1.39 5.76 16.07
N ARG A 200 -2.63 6.21 15.93
CA ARG A 200 -3.70 5.59 15.11
C ARG A 200 -4.76 6.60 14.76
N TYR A 201 -5.67 6.23 13.86
CA TYR A 201 -6.85 7.04 13.53
C TYR A 201 -8.02 6.67 14.45
N PRO A 202 -8.42 7.53 15.41
CA PRO A 202 -9.53 7.25 16.34
C PRO A 202 -10.86 6.99 15.63
N HIS A 203 -11.14 7.67 14.50
CA HIS A 203 -12.38 7.46 13.74
C HIS A 203 -12.51 6.05 13.14
N ARG A 204 -11.42 5.28 13.03
CA ARG A 204 -11.45 3.87 12.60
C ARG A 204 -11.73 2.90 13.74
N ASN A 205 -11.66 3.36 15.01
CA ASN A 205 -11.71 2.44 16.15
C ASN A 205 -13.01 1.64 16.21
N ALA A 206 -14.16 2.29 16.10
CA ALA A 206 -15.46 1.60 16.11
C ALA A 206 -15.59 0.57 14.97
N ILE A 207 -15.12 0.94 13.76
CA ILE A 207 -15.18 0.07 12.58
C ILE A 207 -14.25 -1.15 12.74
N LEU A 208 -13.07 -0.96 13.36
CA LEU A 208 -12.07 -2.01 13.56
C LEU A 208 -12.20 -2.77 14.88
N GLY A 209 -13.26 -2.51 15.66
CA GLY A 209 -13.45 -3.15 16.96
C GLY A 209 -12.40 -2.77 18.01
N ARG A 210 -11.87 -1.56 17.94
CA ARG A 210 -10.86 -1.03 18.88
C ARG A 210 -11.55 -0.11 19.88
N ASP A 211 -11.24 -0.24 21.16
CA ASP A 211 -11.73 0.69 22.20
C ASP A 211 -11.07 2.05 22.10
N ASN A 212 -11.84 3.10 22.34
CA ASN A 212 -11.33 4.45 22.45
C ASN A 212 -10.74 4.71 23.85
N THR A 213 -9.63 5.43 23.90
CA THR A 213 -9.22 6.10 25.14
C THR A 213 -10.14 7.28 25.45
N ALA A 214 -10.09 7.80 26.67
CA ALA A 214 -10.85 9.01 27.05
C ALA A 214 -10.46 10.21 26.16
N GLU A 215 -9.17 10.34 25.84
CA GLU A 215 -8.65 11.40 24.97
C GLU A 215 -9.15 11.26 23.52
N GLU A 216 -9.15 10.07 22.96
CA GLU A 216 -9.70 9.79 21.62
C GLU A 216 -11.20 10.06 21.57
N SER A 217 -11.93 9.67 22.60
CA SER A 217 -13.38 9.95 22.72
C SER A 217 -13.67 11.46 22.73
N ALA A 218 -12.87 12.25 23.44
CA ALA A 218 -12.99 13.70 23.43
C ALA A 218 -12.63 14.30 22.06
N PHE A 219 -11.56 13.80 21.43
CA PHE A 219 -11.15 14.23 20.09
C PHE A 219 -12.22 13.96 19.04
N LEU A 220 -12.89 12.82 19.08
CA LEU A 220 -13.94 12.45 18.11
C LEU A 220 -15.16 13.37 18.14
N GLN A 221 -15.32 14.20 19.19
CA GLN A 221 -16.37 15.22 19.27
C GLN A 221 -15.96 16.56 18.61
N THR A 222 -14.72 16.68 18.15
CA THR A 222 -14.22 17.92 17.55
C THR A 222 -14.38 17.94 16.03
N PRO A 223 -14.60 19.11 15.39
CA PRO A 223 -14.57 19.22 13.93
C PRO A 223 -13.22 18.75 13.37
N GLY A 224 -13.24 18.02 12.25
CA GLY A 224 -12.01 17.52 11.60
C GLY A 224 -11.39 16.29 12.26
N SER A 225 -12.12 15.61 13.15
CA SER A 225 -11.69 14.36 13.79
C SER A 225 -11.76 13.14 12.87
N SER A 226 -12.38 13.28 11.69
CA SER A 226 -12.50 12.24 10.66
C SER A 226 -12.35 12.84 9.26
N PHE A 227 -12.06 12.01 8.28
CA PHE A 227 -11.83 12.34 6.87
C PHE A 227 -12.73 11.49 5.97
#